data_73774c5d2f18b8cda4d0b86a83d3f2c5
#
_entry.id   73774c5d2f18b8cda4d0b86a83d3f2c5
#
_cell.length_a   1.000
_cell.length_b   1.000
_cell.length_c   1.000
_cell.angle_alpha   90.00
_cell.angle_beta   90.00
_cell.angle_gamma   90.00
#
_symmetry.space_group_name_H-M   'P 1'
#
loop_
_entity.id
_entity.type
_entity.pdbx_description
1 polymer ?
#
loop_
_entity_poly.entity_id
_entity_poly.type
_entity_poly.pdbx_seq_one_letter_code
_entity_poly.pdbx_strand_id
1 'polypeptide(L)' 'MPLTRSEIWRVEKYLRNLFRLDTITLIERTKGDSVEVHVAGEFIGVVFKDEEDGEISYAFNMAILEMDLPELPASRTK' A
#
# COMPACT_ATOMS: atom_id res chain seq x y z
N MET A 1 12.04 -3.30 9.97
CA MET A 1 12.19 -4.73 9.74
C MET A 1 11.77 -5.11 8.32
N PRO A 2 12.64 -5.74 7.56
CA PRO A 2 12.28 -6.08 6.19
C PRO A 2 11.25 -7.20 6.13
N LEU A 3 10.47 -7.19 5.06
CA LEU A 3 9.51 -8.25 4.83
C LEU A 3 10.19 -9.39 4.08
N THR A 4 9.86 -10.62 4.48
CA THR A 4 10.33 -11.78 3.73
C THR A 4 9.49 -11.95 2.47
N ARG A 5 9.96 -12.80 1.57
CA ARG A 5 9.23 -13.06 0.35
C ARG A 5 7.84 -13.63 0.61
N SER A 6 7.72 -14.50 1.59
CA SER A 6 6.41 -15.06 1.89
C SER A 6 5.50 -14.00 2.50
N GLU A 7 6.05 -13.09 3.29
CA GLU A 7 5.24 -12.00 3.82
C GLU A 7 4.77 -11.07 2.71
N ILE A 8 5.65 -10.76 1.77
CA ILE A 8 5.27 -9.93 0.64
C ILE A 8 4.12 -10.57 -0.13
N TRP A 9 4.24 -11.87 -0.40
CA TRP A 9 3.19 -12.60 -1.12
C TRP A 9 1.87 -12.56 -0.35
N ARG A 10 1.93 -12.78 0.96
CA ARG A 10 0.71 -12.83 1.76
C ARG A 10 0.04 -11.47 1.86
N VAL A 11 0.84 -10.42 2.05
CA VAL A 11 0.29 -9.07 2.13
C VAL A 11 -0.32 -8.67 0.79
N GLU A 12 0.36 -9.01 -0.31
CA GLU A 12 -0.16 -8.69 -1.64
C GLU A 12 -1.51 -9.37 -1.86
N LYS A 13 -1.61 -10.64 -1.52
CA LYS A 13 -2.88 -11.35 -1.68
C LYS A 13 -3.97 -10.75 -0.80
N TYR A 14 -3.61 -10.41 0.42
CA TYR A 14 -4.58 -9.80 1.33
C TYR A 14 -5.12 -8.49 0.77
N LEU A 15 -4.22 -7.64 0.26
CA LEU A 15 -4.64 -6.35 -0.28
C LEU A 15 -5.49 -6.53 -1.52
N ARG A 16 -5.13 -7.47 -2.39
CA ARG A 16 -5.94 -7.74 -3.57
C ARG A 16 -7.35 -8.17 -3.20
N ASN A 17 -7.46 -9.01 -2.19
CA ASN A 17 -8.77 -9.47 -1.74
C ASN A 17 -9.55 -8.36 -1.07
N LEU A 18 -8.87 -7.57 -0.22
CA LEU A 18 -9.53 -6.51 0.53
C LEU A 18 -10.08 -5.44 -0.41
N PHE A 19 -9.27 -5.02 -1.37
CA PHE A 19 -9.66 -3.96 -2.29
C PHE A 19 -10.34 -4.50 -3.54
N ARG A 20 -10.37 -5.83 -3.72
CA ARG A 20 -10.95 -6.46 -4.90
C ARG A 20 -10.31 -5.92 -6.16
N LEU A 21 -8.98 -5.90 -6.16
CA LEU A 21 -8.22 -5.30 -7.23
C LEU A 21 -7.01 -6.17 -7.53
N ASP A 22 -7.02 -6.82 -8.67
CA ASP A 22 -5.96 -7.77 -9.04
C ASP A 22 -4.68 -7.10 -9.51
N THR A 23 -4.73 -5.80 -9.74
CA THR A 23 -3.58 -5.08 -10.28
C THR A 23 -2.65 -4.54 -9.20
N ILE A 24 -2.94 -4.85 -7.93
CA ILE A 24 -2.04 -4.46 -6.85
C ILE A 24 -0.80 -5.35 -6.88
N THR A 25 0.36 -4.74 -6.88
CA THR A 25 1.64 -5.45 -6.90
C THR A 25 2.54 -4.84 -5.83
N LEU A 26 3.19 -5.72 -5.06
CA LEU A 26 4.17 -5.29 -4.07
C LEU A 26 5.56 -5.54 -4.64
N ILE A 27 6.39 -4.50 -4.62
CA ILE A 27 7.71 -4.56 -5.21
C ILE A 27 8.74 -4.33 -4.12
N GLU A 28 9.68 -5.24 -4.00
CA GLU A 28 10.72 -5.17 -3.00
C GLU A 28 11.70 -4.05 -3.34
N ARG A 29 12.05 -3.26 -2.33
CA ARG A 29 13.01 -2.18 -2.51
C ARG A 29 14.42 -2.71 -2.27
N THR A 30 15.37 -2.16 -3.01
CA THR A 30 16.76 -2.55 -2.81
C THR A 30 17.29 -2.10 -1.46
N LYS A 31 16.76 -1.01 -0.94
CA LYS A 31 17.19 -0.48 0.34
C LYS A 31 15.97 -0.17 1.19
N GLY A 32 16.16 -0.28 2.50
CA GLY A 32 15.10 0.04 3.44
C GLY A 32 14.29 -1.16 3.81
N ASP A 33 13.35 -0.95 4.70
CA ASP A 33 12.57 -2.02 5.28
C ASP A 33 11.15 -2.07 4.75
N SER A 34 10.85 -1.28 3.74
CA SER A 34 9.51 -1.22 3.20
C SER A 34 9.46 -1.83 1.81
N VAL A 35 8.26 -2.19 1.38
CA VAL A 35 8.03 -2.61 0.01
C VAL A 35 7.09 -1.61 -0.64
N GLU A 36 7.25 -1.42 -1.94
CA GLU A 36 6.42 -0.48 -2.69
C GLU A 36 5.12 -1.15 -3.11
N VAL A 37 4.05 -0.38 -3.04
CA VAL A 37 2.75 -0.84 -3.52
C VAL A 37 2.46 -0.13 -4.83
N HIS A 38 2.16 -0.91 -5.85
CA HIS A 38 1.83 -0.39 -7.17
C HIS A 38 0.45 -0.87 -7.56
N VAL A 39 -0.30 -0.03 -8.24
CA VAL A 39 -1.59 -0.40 -8.81
C VAL A 39 -1.53 -0.12 -10.29
N ALA A 40 -1.75 -1.16 -11.08
CA ALA A 40 -1.70 -1.05 -12.55
C ALA A 40 -0.40 -0.39 -13.01
N GLY A 41 0.69 -0.71 -12.32
CA GLY A 41 2.00 -0.19 -12.69
C GLY A 41 2.34 1.17 -12.10
N GLU A 42 1.43 1.76 -11.35
CA GLU A 42 1.66 3.09 -10.79
C GLU A 42 1.98 2.98 -9.31
N PHE A 43 3.06 3.61 -8.89
CA PHE A 43 3.45 3.63 -7.48
C PHE A 43 2.44 4.43 -6.66
N ILE A 44 1.90 3.83 -5.60
CA ILE A 44 0.91 4.52 -4.78
C ILE A 44 1.29 4.62 -3.31
N GLY A 45 2.18 3.76 -2.82
CA GLY A 45 2.52 3.82 -1.41
C GLY A 45 3.50 2.76 -1.02
N VAL A 46 3.67 2.59 0.29
CA VAL A 46 4.62 1.63 0.82
C VAL A 46 4.00 0.87 1.99
N VAL A 47 4.49 -0.35 2.21
CA VAL A 47 4.11 -1.17 3.34
C VAL A 47 5.32 -1.39 4.21
N PHE A 48 5.16 -1.19 5.50
CA PHE A 48 6.20 -1.44 6.50
C PHE A 48 5.77 -2.59 7.39
N LYS A 49 6.74 -3.40 7.79
CA LYS A 49 6.52 -4.42 8.79
C LYS A 49 6.91 -3.84 10.15
N ASP A 50 6.06 -4.02 11.12
CA ASP A 50 6.27 -3.51 12.46
C ASP A 50 6.10 -4.65 13.46
N GLU A 51 6.98 -4.69 14.44
CA GLU A 51 6.89 -5.72 15.47
C GLU A 51 6.96 -5.05 16.82
N GLU A 52 5.95 -5.30 17.65
CA GLU A 52 5.86 -4.67 18.96
C GLU A 52 5.31 -5.70 19.92
N ASP A 53 6.06 -5.93 21.03
CA ASP A 53 5.62 -6.87 22.07
C ASP A 53 5.30 -8.24 21.52
N GLY A 54 6.05 -8.69 20.52
CA GLY A 54 5.82 -10.01 19.94
C GLY A 54 4.73 -10.07 18.92
N GLU A 55 4.04 -8.96 18.67
CA GLU A 55 3.01 -8.91 17.65
C GLU A 55 3.54 -8.26 16.39
N ILE A 56 3.20 -8.85 15.26
CA ILE A 56 3.64 -8.35 13.97
C ILE A 56 2.45 -7.75 13.24
N SER A 57 2.66 -6.55 12.72
CA SER A 57 1.65 -5.89 11.91
C SER A 57 2.32 -5.28 10.70
N TYR A 58 1.49 -4.92 9.73
CA TYR A 58 1.98 -4.30 8.49
C TYR A 58 1.19 -3.03 8.28
N ALA A 59 1.91 -1.92 8.12
CA ALA A 59 1.28 -0.62 7.92
C ALA A 59 1.42 -0.22 6.46
N PHE A 60 0.29 0.13 5.85
CA PHE A 60 0.27 0.59 4.47
C PHE A 60 0.10 2.12 4.50
N ASN A 61 1.10 2.82 3.99
CA ASN A 61 1.08 4.28 3.97
C ASN A 61 0.99 4.77 2.53
N MET A 62 0.06 5.66 2.29
CA MET A 62 -0.20 6.19 0.98
C MET A 62 -0.44 7.68 1.08
N ALA A 63 0.30 8.45 0.30
CA ALA A 63 0.11 9.90 0.26
C ALA A 63 -0.90 10.23 -0.83
N ILE A 64 -1.90 11.02 -0.49
CA ILE A 64 -2.88 11.49 -1.45
C ILE A 64 -2.60 12.96 -1.68
N LEU A 65 -2.22 13.30 -2.90
CA LEU A 65 -1.87 14.66 -3.24
C LEU A 65 -3.13 15.43 -3.60
N GLU A 66 -3.18 16.67 -3.13
CA GLU A 66 -4.36 17.48 -3.39
C GLU A 66 -4.61 17.65 -4.89
N MET A 67 -3.54 17.76 -5.66
CA MET A 67 -3.68 17.95 -7.10
C MET A 67 -4.35 16.76 -7.79
N ASP A 68 -4.33 15.59 -7.14
CA ASP A 68 -4.95 14.40 -7.70
C ASP A 68 -6.40 14.23 -7.30
N LEU A 69 -6.90 15.08 -6.43
CA LEU A 69 -8.28 14.98 -6.00
C LEU A 69 -9.21 15.54 -7.06
N PRO A 70 -10.38 14.90 -7.25
CA PRO A 70 -11.35 15.46 -8.17
C PRO A 70 -11.96 16.71 -7.59
N GLU A 71 -12.39 17.58 -8.46
CA GLU A 71 -13.06 18.80 -8.03
C GLU A 71 -14.49 18.49 -7.63
N LEU A 72 -15.00 19.30 -6.70
CA LEU A 72 -16.38 19.14 -6.28
C LEU A 72 -17.32 19.44 -7.43
N PRO A 73 -18.41 18.68 -7.55
CA PRO A 73 -19.42 19.04 -8.55
C PRO A 73 -20.01 20.40 -8.22
N ALA A 74 -20.37 21.14 -9.26
CA ALA A 74 -20.90 22.49 -9.09
C ALA A 74 -22.15 22.51 -8.24
N SER A 75 -22.96 21.47 -8.30
CA SER A 75 -24.21 21.40 -7.57
C SER A 75 -24.03 21.01 -6.10
N ARG A 76 -22.83 20.63 -5.70
CA ARG A 76 -22.60 20.14 -4.35
C ARG A 76 -22.14 21.26 -3.46
N THR A 77 -22.78 21.40 -2.31
CA THR A 77 -22.37 22.37 -1.30
C THR A 77 -22.06 21.64 -0.01
N LYS A 78 -21.19 22.26 0.76
CA LYS A 78 -20.78 21.65 2.03
C LYS A 78 -21.27 22.43 3.19
#